data_cac256067cdb40d8ef080b88f07c7433
#
_entry.id   cac256067cdb40d8ef080b88f07c7433
#
_cell.length_a   1.000
_cell.length_b   1.000
_cell.length_c   1.000
_cell.angle_alpha   90.00
_cell.angle_beta   90.00
_cell.angle_gamma   90.00
#
_symmetry.space_group_name_H-M   'P 1'
#
loop_
_entity.id
_entity.type
_entity.pdbx_description
1 polymer ?
#
loop_
_entity_poly.entity_id
_entity_poly.type
_entity_poly.pdbx_seq_one_letter_code
_entity_poly.pdbx_strand_id
1 'polypeptide(L)'
;MLHVWAILVSVLSLAALGTSQCVQTPSYVIGPCWVIQVIDGDSIEVRLPDGTKDTVRYVGIDAPDEGAPLAEEARERNSVLVQGKEVWLEVEPQGKGFLRDRDGRLLSWVFAETLQTAPVQVALVREGLAMLDVREVVDRELAAGCFPVRYADPLQEAQLEAAFDRRGLWELPRFRPNQDLIIAGIRFWGDVEEVYLINRGKTDIELGNDWILMDESAHKKWEQGGRGRNVIAFKEALGPSCPLPPGGVLVVRTGPGIPKPERKTRQGCGSSRVILNWFGYPMWDNDGDMAYLYAPDGELACTFRYPWQVRSS
;
A
#
# COMPACT_ATOMS: atom_id res chain seq x y z
N MET A 1 -36.85 8.53 22.55
CA MET A 1 -36.54 7.15 22.07
C MET A 1 -36.46 7.22 20.56
N LEU A 2 -35.27 7.39 20.00
CA LEU A 2 -35.05 7.36 18.55
C LEU A 2 -34.38 6.04 18.23
N HIS A 3 -35.03 5.24 17.40
CA HIS A 3 -34.53 3.95 16.96
C HIS A 3 -33.50 4.16 15.85
N VAL A 4 -32.26 3.79 16.14
CA VAL A 4 -31.20 3.67 15.14
C VAL A 4 -31.46 2.37 14.36
N TRP A 5 -31.79 2.47 13.08
CA TRP A 5 -31.89 1.33 12.18
C TRP A 5 -30.49 0.98 11.68
N ALA A 6 -29.93 -0.10 12.23
CA ALA A 6 -28.72 -0.71 11.66
C ALA A 6 -29.14 -1.57 10.46
N ILE A 7 -28.72 -1.20 9.26
CA ILE A 7 -28.91 -2.03 8.06
C ILE A 7 -27.79 -3.07 8.04
N LEU A 8 -28.15 -4.31 8.31
CA LEU A 8 -27.27 -5.47 8.17
C LEU A 8 -27.26 -5.87 6.68
N VAL A 9 -26.19 -5.56 5.96
CA VAL A 9 -25.96 -6.09 4.61
C VAL A 9 -25.12 -7.36 4.74
N SER A 10 -25.75 -8.52 4.73
CA SER A 10 -25.06 -9.81 4.64
C SER A 10 -24.80 -10.15 3.17
N VAL A 11 -23.55 -10.12 2.77
CA VAL A 11 -23.11 -10.63 1.46
C VAL A 11 -22.79 -12.11 1.61
N LEU A 12 -23.64 -12.97 1.06
CA LEU A 12 -23.33 -14.40 0.89
C LEU A 12 -22.31 -14.55 -0.25
N SER A 13 -21.10 -14.97 0.08
CA SER A 13 -20.10 -15.43 -0.90
C SER A 13 -20.12 -16.94 -1.03
N LEU A 14 -20.20 -17.42 -2.26
CA LEU A 14 -20.07 -18.84 -2.62
C LEU A 14 -18.66 -19.36 -2.30
N ALA A 15 -18.60 -20.51 -1.67
CA ALA A 15 -17.40 -21.22 -1.29
C ALA A 15 -16.61 -21.69 -2.53
N ALA A 16 -15.32 -21.35 -2.57
CA ALA A 16 -14.30 -22.02 -3.37
C ALA A 16 -13.20 -22.57 -2.45
N LEU A 17 -12.74 -23.74 -2.77
CA LEU A 17 -11.93 -24.66 -2.00
C LEU A 17 -10.58 -24.08 -1.53
N GLY A 18 -10.31 -24.15 -0.23
CA GLY A 18 -8.96 -24.43 0.29
C GLY A 18 -7.99 -23.29 0.45
N THR A 19 -8.41 -22.02 0.52
CA THR A 19 -7.60 -20.92 1.02
C THR A 19 -8.15 -20.48 2.39
N SER A 20 -7.26 -20.29 3.35
CA SER A 20 -7.61 -19.69 4.63
C SER A 20 -8.28 -18.35 4.34
N GLN A 21 -9.61 -18.29 4.40
CA GLN A 21 -10.34 -17.06 4.12
C GLN A 21 -10.09 -16.10 5.28
N CYS A 22 -9.40 -15.01 5.01
CA CYS A 22 -9.42 -13.84 5.87
C CYS A 22 -10.86 -13.39 6.09
N VAL A 23 -11.36 -13.59 7.29
CA VAL A 23 -12.67 -13.07 7.68
C VAL A 23 -12.48 -11.56 7.86
N GLN A 24 -13.09 -10.76 6.98
CA GLN A 24 -13.10 -9.32 7.16
C GLN A 24 -13.73 -8.98 8.51
N THR A 25 -13.02 -8.19 9.32
CA THR A 25 -13.59 -7.62 10.54
C THR A 25 -14.84 -6.82 10.19
N PRO A 26 -15.94 -6.92 10.97
CA PRO A 26 -17.10 -6.09 10.73
C PRO A 26 -16.71 -4.61 10.84
N SER A 27 -17.19 -3.78 9.92
CA SER A 27 -17.05 -2.34 10.02
C SER A 27 -18.37 -1.68 10.36
N TYR A 28 -18.27 -0.49 10.94
CA TYR A 28 -19.42 0.36 11.27
C TYR A 28 -19.26 1.70 10.55
N VAL A 29 -20.38 2.31 10.23
CA VAL A 29 -20.41 3.64 9.64
C VAL A 29 -20.93 4.64 10.65
N ILE A 30 -20.13 5.68 10.88
CA ILE A 30 -20.52 6.84 11.69
C ILE A 30 -20.72 8.02 10.73
N GLY A 31 -21.88 8.66 10.80
CA GLY A 31 -22.15 9.84 9.99
C GLY A 31 -23.63 10.16 9.79
N PRO A 32 -23.91 11.31 9.18
CA PRO A 32 -22.93 12.27 8.71
C PRO A 32 -22.17 12.95 9.86
N CYS A 33 -20.87 13.17 9.66
CA CYS A 33 -20.00 13.91 10.55
C CYS A 33 -19.60 15.22 9.87
N TRP A 34 -19.57 16.33 10.62
CA TRP A 34 -19.16 17.63 10.08
C TRP A 34 -17.65 17.82 10.25
N VAL A 35 -16.90 18.07 9.16
CA VAL A 35 -15.48 18.38 9.23
C VAL A 35 -15.29 19.80 9.72
N ILE A 36 -14.71 19.94 10.92
CA ILE A 36 -14.44 21.22 11.58
C ILE A 36 -13.15 21.81 11.02
N GLN A 37 -12.09 20.98 10.95
CA GLN A 37 -10.75 21.40 10.56
C GLN A 37 -10.01 20.26 9.90
N VAL A 38 -9.25 20.56 8.85
CA VAL A 38 -8.19 19.69 8.31
C VAL A 38 -6.90 20.00 9.06
N ILE A 39 -6.30 18.99 9.68
CA ILE A 39 -5.08 19.10 10.47
C ILE A 39 -3.87 19.04 9.55
N ASP A 40 -3.81 17.98 8.75
CA ASP A 40 -2.73 17.67 7.79
C ASP A 40 -3.26 16.89 6.58
N GLY A 41 -2.37 16.25 5.83
CA GLY A 41 -2.71 15.50 4.61
C GLY A 41 -3.58 14.27 4.84
N ASP A 42 -3.63 13.73 6.07
CA ASP A 42 -4.35 12.50 6.40
C ASP A 42 -5.03 12.50 7.77
N SER A 43 -5.22 13.69 8.36
CA SER A 43 -5.91 13.86 9.65
C SER A 43 -6.88 15.03 9.64
N ILE A 44 -8.05 14.84 10.27
CA ILE A 44 -9.11 15.86 10.39
C ILE A 44 -9.70 15.88 11.78
N GLU A 45 -10.25 17.03 12.21
CA GLU A 45 -11.16 17.15 13.35
C GLU A 45 -12.60 17.14 12.85
N VAL A 46 -13.44 16.32 13.43
CA VAL A 46 -14.85 16.20 13.07
C VAL A 46 -15.77 16.43 14.26
N ARG A 47 -17.01 16.86 13.98
CA ARG A 47 -18.13 16.78 14.91
C ARG A 47 -18.96 15.55 14.56
N LEU A 48 -19.07 14.63 15.50
CA LEU A 48 -19.86 13.41 15.39
C LEU A 48 -21.37 13.70 15.46
N PRO A 49 -22.23 12.76 15.05
CA PRO A 49 -23.69 12.95 15.10
C PRO A 49 -24.26 13.21 16.49
N ASP A 50 -23.59 12.80 17.56
CA ASP A 50 -23.96 13.06 18.96
C ASP A 50 -23.54 14.44 19.44
N GLY A 51 -22.84 15.23 18.59
CA GLY A 51 -22.35 16.58 18.88
C GLY A 51 -20.95 16.63 19.49
N THR A 52 -20.37 15.49 19.86
CA THR A 52 -18.98 15.41 20.36
C THR A 52 -17.98 15.66 19.25
N LYS A 53 -16.75 16.03 19.62
CA LYS A 53 -15.65 16.20 18.68
C LYS A 53 -14.71 15.00 18.78
N ASP A 54 -14.12 14.63 17.65
CA ASP A 54 -13.08 13.61 17.59
C ASP A 54 -12.04 13.95 16.52
N THR A 55 -10.82 13.47 16.70
CA THR A 55 -9.76 13.55 15.71
C THR A 55 -9.69 12.21 14.95
N VAL A 56 -9.73 12.30 13.65
CA VAL A 56 -9.71 11.14 12.73
C VAL A 56 -8.37 11.09 12.02
N ARG A 57 -7.69 9.94 12.04
CA ARG A 57 -6.53 9.61 11.21
C ARG A 57 -6.99 8.69 10.08
N TYR A 58 -6.60 9.01 8.87
CA TYR A 58 -6.94 8.24 7.68
C TYR A 58 -6.17 6.92 7.69
N VAL A 59 -6.88 5.82 7.75
CA VAL A 59 -6.29 4.49 7.76
C VAL A 59 -5.75 4.12 6.38
N GLY A 60 -4.67 3.35 6.34
CA GLY A 60 -4.12 2.79 5.09
C GLY A 60 -3.24 3.72 4.27
N ILE A 61 -3.04 4.96 4.70
CA ILE A 61 -2.15 5.91 4.04
C ILE A 61 -1.28 6.68 5.03
N ASP A 62 -0.19 7.23 4.51
CA ASP A 62 0.69 8.16 5.21
C ASP A 62 0.99 9.35 4.31
N ALA A 63 0.55 10.55 4.72
CA ALA A 63 0.88 11.81 4.06
C ALA A 63 2.16 12.41 4.66
N PRO A 64 2.84 13.31 3.95
CA PRO A 64 4.01 14.00 4.49
C PRO A 64 3.69 14.78 5.77
N ASP A 65 4.55 14.62 6.80
CA ASP A 65 4.49 15.39 8.03
C ASP A 65 4.78 16.89 7.80
N GLU A 66 4.34 17.73 8.72
CA GLU A 66 4.61 19.16 8.68
C GLU A 66 6.11 19.46 8.50
N GLY A 67 6.42 20.36 7.56
CA GLY A 67 7.80 20.69 7.18
C GLY A 67 8.46 19.75 6.19
N ALA A 68 7.85 18.61 5.87
CA ALA A 68 8.32 17.73 4.82
C ALA A 68 7.88 18.23 3.41
N PRO A 69 8.59 17.83 2.34
CA PRO A 69 8.16 18.14 0.97
C PRO A 69 6.73 17.67 0.71
N LEU A 70 5.90 18.53 0.11
CA LEU A 70 4.50 18.31 -0.25
C LEU A 70 3.53 18.18 0.94
N ALA A 71 3.94 18.47 2.17
CA ALA A 71 3.04 18.44 3.33
C ALA A 71 1.88 19.44 3.20
N GLU A 72 2.19 20.67 2.77
CA GLU A 72 1.18 21.70 2.61
C GLU A 72 0.24 21.39 1.44
N GLU A 73 0.76 20.92 0.31
CA GLU A 73 -0.04 20.49 -0.85
C GLU A 73 -0.99 19.33 -0.48
N ALA A 74 -0.52 18.38 0.33
CA ALA A 74 -1.35 17.28 0.84
C ALA A 74 -2.47 17.81 1.75
N ARG A 75 -2.14 18.73 2.67
CA ARG A 75 -3.10 19.38 3.58
C ARG A 75 -4.13 20.20 2.79
N GLU A 76 -3.69 21.02 1.83
CA GLU A 76 -4.57 21.84 0.99
C GLU A 76 -5.52 20.95 0.17
N ARG A 77 -4.98 19.87 -0.42
CA ARG A 77 -5.80 18.93 -1.18
C ARG A 77 -6.83 18.24 -0.32
N ASN A 78 -6.44 17.78 0.87
CA ASN A 78 -7.38 17.23 1.85
C ASN A 78 -8.48 18.26 2.21
N SER A 79 -8.12 19.53 2.40
CA SER A 79 -9.09 20.62 2.64
C SER A 79 -10.08 20.76 1.48
N VAL A 80 -9.64 20.74 0.24
CA VAL A 80 -10.55 20.78 -0.92
C VAL A 80 -11.53 19.60 -0.92
N LEU A 81 -11.07 18.44 -0.50
CA LEU A 81 -11.89 17.23 -0.46
C LEU A 81 -12.94 17.26 0.63
N VAL A 82 -12.59 17.70 1.86
CA VAL A 82 -13.46 17.48 3.04
C VAL A 82 -13.76 18.70 3.90
N GLN A 83 -12.98 19.80 3.87
CA GLN A 83 -13.15 20.94 4.77
C GLN A 83 -14.54 21.55 4.67
N GLY A 84 -15.22 21.69 5.82
CA GLY A 84 -16.56 22.28 5.89
C GLY A 84 -17.64 21.46 5.18
N LYS A 85 -17.43 20.13 5.04
CA LYS A 85 -18.39 19.21 4.43
C LYS A 85 -18.84 18.16 5.45
N GLU A 86 -19.93 17.49 5.12
CA GLU A 86 -20.34 16.25 5.78
C GLU A 86 -19.52 15.09 5.20
N VAL A 87 -19.06 14.21 6.09
CA VAL A 87 -18.33 12.98 5.74
C VAL A 87 -18.91 11.79 6.49
N TRP A 88 -18.68 10.61 5.95
CA TRP A 88 -18.99 9.33 6.60
C TRP A 88 -17.69 8.64 6.95
N LEU A 89 -17.64 8.09 8.16
CA LEU A 89 -16.48 7.42 8.72
C LEU A 89 -16.78 5.92 8.78
N GLU A 90 -16.04 5.13 8.01
CA GLU A 90 -16.09 3.68 8.17
C GLU A 90 -14.99 3.26 9.14
N VAL A 91 -15.38 2.69 10.28
CA VAL A 91 -14.53 2.38 11.43
C VAL A 91 -14.60 0.91 11.81
N GLU A 92 -13.56 0.40 12.42
CA GLU A 92 -13.49 -0.96 12.91
C GLU A 92 -13.66 -1.01 14.44
N PRO A 93 -14.36 -2.04 14.98
CA PRO A 93 -14.55 -2.17 16.42
C PRO A 93 -13.24 -2.59 17.11
N GLN A 94 -13.00 -2.05 18.29
CA GLN A 94 -11.92 -2.48 19.19
C GLN A 94 -12.43 -2.46 20.64
N GLY A 95 -12.53 -3.63 21.25
CA GLY A 95 -13.04 -3.75 22.62
C GLY A 95 -14.47 -3.22 22.75
N LYS A 96 -14.66 -2.17 23.58
CA LYS A 96 -15.95 -1.49 23.75
C LYS A 96 -16.11 -0.21 22.90
N GLY A 97 -15.16 0.07 22.01
CA GLY A 97 -15.13 1.25 21.17
C GLY A 97 -14.67 0.93 19.74
N PHE A 98 -14.01 1.90 19.14
CA PHE A 98 -13.46 1.81 17.78
C PHE A 98 -11.94 1.89 17.79
N LEU A 99 -11.31 1.38 16.74
CA LEU A 99 -9.88 1.33 16.56
C LEU A 99 -9.28 2.76 16.57
N ARG A 100 -8.22 2.94 17.36
CA ARG A 100 -7.49 4.20 17.50
C ARG A 100 -6.00 3.96 17.37
N ASP A 101 -5.29 4.98 16.91
CA ASP A 101 -3.83 4.97 16.92
C ASP A 101 -3.24 5.20 18.33
N ARG A 102 -1.90 5.31 18.40
CA ARG A 102 -1.17 5.54 19.67
C ARG A 102 -1.45 6.90 20.29
N ASP A 103 -1.84 7.88 19.46
CA ASP A 103 -2.18 9.25 19.89
C ASP A 103 -3.66 9.39 20.28
N GLY A 104 -4.42 8.29 20.19
CA GLY A 104 -5.84 8.22 20.51
C GLY A 104 -6.76 8.70 19.40
N ARG A 105 -6.24 9.01 18.20
CA ARG A 105 -7.05 9.42 17.05
C ARG A 105 -7.85 8.23 16.50
N LEU A 106 -9.09 8.48 16.09
CA LEU A 106 -9.95 7.47 15.50
C LEU A 106 -9.44 7.05 14.11
N LEU A 107 -9.13 5.78 13.93
CA LEU A 107 -8.71 5.24 12.63
C LEU A 107 -9.94 5.00 11.74
N SER A 108 -9.99 5.61 10.56
CA SER A 108 -11.16 5.54 9.70
C SER A 108 -10.85 5.64 8.20
N TRP A 109 -11.69 4.96 7.41
CA TRP A 109 -11.90 5.28 6.00
C TRP A 109 -12.88 6.45 5.92
N VAL A 110 -12.56 7.48 5.14
CA VAL A 110 -13.34 8.74 5.07
C VAL A 110 -13.97 8.88 3.70
N PHE A 111 -15.28 9.14 3.66
CA PHE A 111 -16.06 9.30 2.44
C PHE A 111 -16.69 10.70 2.42
N ALA A 112 -16.35 11.49 1.40
CA ALA A 112 -16.77 12.88 1.31
C ALA A 112 -18.17 13.10 0.70
N GLU A 113 -18.70 12.09 -0.02
CA GLU A 113 -19.98 12.23 -0.71
C GLU A 113 -20.94 11.11 -0.33
N THR A 114 -20.60 9.89 -0.66
CA THR A 114 -21.37 8.69 -0.35
C THR A 114 -20.44 7.51 -0.09
N LEU A 115 -20.92 6.52 0.64
CA LEU A 115 -20.19 5.25 0.86
C LEU A 115 -20.01 4.39 -0.41
N GLN A 116 -20.62 4.79 -1.51
CA GLN A 116 -20.50 4.11 -2.79
C GLN A 116 -19.35 4.64 -3.64
N THR A 117 -18.76 5.78 -3.25
CA THR A 117 -17.56 6.32 -3.86
C THR A 117 -16.30 5.70 -3.25
N ALA A 118 -15.15 5.91 -3.89
CA ALA A 118 -13.88 5.56 -3.26
C ALA A 118 -13.62 6.48 -2.05
N PRO A 119 -13.00 5.98 -0.98
CA PRO A 119 -12.61 6.81 0.15
C PRO A 119 -11.60 7.89 -0.27
N VAL A 120 -11.59 9.00 0.47
CA VAL A 120 -10.72 10.18 0.23
C VAL A 120 -9.24 9.79 0.12
N GLN A 121 -8.81 8.79 0.86
CA GLN A 121 -7.46 8.23 0.84
C GLN A 121 -7.00 7.85 -0.57
N VAL A 122 -7.90 7.26 -1.37
CA VAL A 122 -7.56 6.84 -2.74
C VAL A 122 -7.24 8.03 -3.65
N ALA A 123 -7.93 9.16 -3.47
CA ALA A 123 -7.63 10.38 -4.22
C ALA A 123 -6.25 10.96 -3.86
N LEU A 124 -5.93 11.02 -2.56
CA LEU A 124 -4.64 11.52 -2.08
C LEU A 124 -3.47 10.67 -2.59
N VAL A 125 -3.61 9.34 -2.56
CA VAL A 125 -2.58 8.43 -3.10
C VAL A 125 -2.45 8.54 -4.61
N ARG A 126 -3.57 8.63 -5.35
CA ARG A 126 -3.58 8.78 -6.81
C ARG A 126 -2.90 10.06 -7.29
N GLU A 127 -2.99 11.11 -6.50
CA GLU A 127 -2.33 12.38 -6.76
C GLU A 127 -0.87 12.42 -6.27
N GLY A 128 -0.40 11.33 -5.63
CA GLY A 128 0.95 11.23 -5.06
C GLY A 128 1.17 12.12 -3.84
N LEU A 129 0.11 12.49 -3.14
CA LEU A 129 0.13 13.32 -1.93
C LEU A 129 0.13 12.50 -0.63
N ALA A 130 -0.02 11.19 -0.75
CA ALA A 130 0.16 10.22 0.31
C ALA A 130 0.67 8.91 -0.27
N MET A 131 1.24 8.05 0.57
CA MET A 131 1.68 6.70 0.23
C MET A 131 0.81 5.67 0.93
N LEU A 132 0.67 4.48 0.33
CA LEU A 132 0.06 3.34 0.99
C LEU A 132 0.86 2.96 2.23
N ASP A 133 0.24 2.99 3.39
CA ASP A 133 0.83 2.60 4.67
C ASP A 133 -0.19 1.92 5.58
N VAL A 134 0.10 0.69 5.97
CA VAL A 134 -0.80 -0.13 6.79
C VAL A 134 -0.27 -0.37 8.22
N ARG A 135 0.81 0.32 8.64
CA ARG A 135 1.46 0.11 9.94
C ARG A 135 0.51 0.21 11.12
N GLU A 136 -0.32 1.23 11.15
CA GLU A 136 -1.22 1.48 12.27
C GLU A 136 -2.21 0.34 12.52
N VAL A 137 -2.42 -0.48 11.50
CA VAL A 137 -3.27 -1.66 11.55
C VAL A 137 -2.44 -2.91 11.91
N VAL A 138 -1.17 -3.01 11.42
CA VAL A 138 -0.24 -4.15 11.66
C VAL A 138 0.32 -4.16 13.08
N ASP A 139 0.64 -3.02 13.67
CA ASP A 139 1.25 -2.88 15.00
C ASP A 139 0.36 -3.38 16.18
N ARG A 140 -0.86 -3.79 15.89
CA ARG A 140 -1.80 -4.27 16.91
C ARG A 140 -2.16 -5.71 16.67
N GLU A 141 -1.37 -6.64 17.23
CA GLU A 141 -1.73 -8.03 17.52
C GLU A 141 -3.04 -8.53 16.85
N LEU A 142 -3.17 -8.39 15.55
CA LEU A 142 -4.15 -9.15 14.82
C LEU A 142 -3.57 -10.55 14.70
N ALA A 143 -3.77 -11.30 15.80
CA ALA A 143 -3.50 -12.70 15.84
C ALA A 143 -4.01 -13.37 14.57
N ALA A 144 -3.11 -14.10 13.92
CA ALA A 144 -3.34 -14.94 12.77
C ALA A 144 -3.47 -14.26 11.39
N GLY A 145 -2.41 -13.57 10.94
CA GLY A 145 -2.04 -13.58 9.52
C GLY A 145 -3.04 -13.08 8.48
N CYS A 146 -4.15 -12.51 8.90
CA CYS A 146 -5.18 -12.00 8.03
C CYS A 146 -5.40 -10.52 8.24
N PHE A 147 -4.89 -9.75 7.31
CA PHE A 147 -5.21 -8.34 7.17
C PHE A 147 -6.21 -8.15 6.03
N PRO A 148 -7.48 -7.87 6.32
CA PRO A 148 -8.29 -7.19 5.33
C PRO A 148 -8.02 -5.69 5.48
N VAL A 149 -6.94 -5.16 4.91
CA VAL A 149 -6.94 -3.74 4.61
C VAL A 149 -8.00 -3.56 3.53
N ARG A 150 -9.17 -3.16 3.99
CA ARG A 150 -10.29 -2.81 3.14
C ARG A 150 -9.80 -1.79 2.14
N TYR A 151 -10.00 -1.75 0.95
CA TYR A 151 -9.48 -0.80 -0.04
C TYR A 151 -7.96 -0.88 -0.34
N ALA A 152 -7.26 -1.95 0.05
CA ALA A 152 -5.84 -2.11 -0.29
C ALA A 152 -5.60 -2.15 -1.80
N ASP A 153 -6.45 -2.85 -2.55
CA ASP A 153 -6.30 -2.94 -3.99
C ASP A 153 -6.52 -1.59 -4.68
N PRO A 154 -7.60 -0.82 -4.41
CA PRO A 154 -7.74 0.55 -4.93
C PRO A 154 -6.61 1.50 -4.56
N LEU A 155 -6.06 1.40 -3.34
CA LEU A 155 -4.91 2.21 -2.92
C LEU A 155 -3.64 1.82 -3.68
N GLN A 156 -3.39 0.51 -3.84
CA GLN A 156 -2.23 0.03 -4.59
C GLN A 156 -2.31 0.42 -6.06
N GLU A 157 -3.48 0.34 -6.68
CA GLU A 157 -3.68 0.80 -8.06
C GLU A 157 -3.47 2.31 -8.19
N ALA A 158 -4.01 3.10 -7.26
CA ALA A 158 -3.81 4.55 -7.22
C ALA A 158 -2.32 4.91 -7.07
N GLN A 159 -1.58 4.16 -6.23
CA GLN A 159 -0.15 4.34 -6.06
C GLN A 159 0.65 4.01 -7.33
N LEU A 160 0.29 2.93 -8.04
CA LEU A 160 0.91 2.57 -9.32
C LEU A 160 0.66 3.65 -10.38
N GLU A 161 -0.56 4.20 -10.46
CA GLU A 161 -0.88 5.33 -11.35
C GLU A 161 -0.02 6.56 -11.04
N ALA A 162 0.07 6.95 -9.76
CA ALA A 162 0.89 8.08 -9.32
C ALA A 162 2.37 7.88 -9.65
N ALA A 163 2.90 6.67 -9.42
CA ALA A 163 4.28 6.31 -9.71
C ALA A 163 4.59 6.35 -11.21
N PHE A 164 3.68 5.83 -12.05
CA PHE A 164 3.81 5.85 -13.50
C PHE A 164 3.84 7.28 -14.03
N ASP A 165 2.86 8.09 -13.65
CA ASP A 165 2.70 9.48 -14.09
C ASP A 165 3.67 10.45 -13.38
N ARG A 166 4.48 9.97 -12.43
CA ARG A 166 5.45 10.78 -11.66
C ARG A 166 4.76 11.92 -10.88
N ARG A 167 3.58 11.66 -10.31
CA ARG A 167 2.82 12.68 -9.58
C ARG A 167 3.36 12.86 -8.15
N GLY A 168 3.37 14.11 -7.67
CA GLY A 168 3.62 14.46 -6.29
C GLY A 168 4.92 13.86 -5.74
N LEU A 169 4.83 13.05 -4.70
CA LEU A 169 5.96 12.38 -4.05
C LEU A 169 6.86 11.60 -5.01
N TRP A 170 6.29 11.07 -6.12
CA TRP A 170 7.03 10.31 -7.12
C TRP A 170 7.91 11.17 -8.04
N GLU A 171 7.77 12.52 -7.96
CA GLU A 171 8.67 13.47 -8.59
C GLU A 171 9.89 13.83 -7.74
N LEU A 172 9.88 13.54 -6.44
CA LEU A 172 10.98 13.86 -5.54
C LEU A 172 12.28 13.14 -5.98
N PRO A 173 13.47 13.74 -5.76
CA PRO A 173 14.74 13.19 -6.22
C PRO A 173 14.97 11.73 -5.82
N ARG A 174 14.55 11.32 -4.62
CA ARG A 174 14.66 9.93 -4.15
C ARG A 174 13.86 8.91 -4.97
N PHE A 175 12.82 9.36 -5.70
CA PHE A 175 12.02 8.53 -6.60
C PHE A 175 12.36 8.78 -8.08
N ARG A 176 13.47 9.47 -8.37
CA ARG A 176 14.01 9.65 -9.73
C ARG A 176 15.22 8.73 -9.94
N PRO A 177 15.01 7.42 -10.04
CA PRO A 177 16.09 6.49 -10.31
C PRO A 177 16.66 6.73 -11.71
N ASN A 178 17.89 6.25 -11.92
CA ASN A 178 18.54 6.30 -13.22
C ASN A 178 17.90 5.37 -14.26
N GLN A 179 17.00 4.47 -13.81
CA GLN A 179 16.35 3.46 -14.63
C GLN A 179 14.83 3.67 -14.65
N ASP A 180 14.21 3.21 -15.73
CA ASP A 180 12.75 3.31 -15.91
C ASP A 180 11.97 2.24 -15.13
N LEU A 181 12.61 1.13 -14.73
CA LEU A 181 11.99 0.14 -13.84
C LEU A 181 12.20 0.56 -12.38
N ILE A 182 11.09 0.73 -11.65
CA ILE A 182 11.13 1.13 -10.24
C ILE A 182 10.27 0.22 -9.38
N ILE A 183 10.58 0.16 -8.08
CA ILE A 183 9.69 -0.41 -7.08
C ILE A 183 8.65 0.65 -6.72
N ALA A 184 7.37 0.33 -6.92
CA ALA A 184 6.24 1.23 -6.70
C ALA A 184 5.38 0.84 -5.49
N GLY A 185 5.74 -0.22 -4.77
CA GLY A 185 5.06 -0.62 -3.55
C GLY A 185 5.47 -2.01 -3.08
N ILE A 186 5.27 -2.26 -1.79
CA ILE A 186 5.47 -3.55 -1.15
C ILE A 186 4.27 -3.84 -0.26
N ARG A 187 3.61 -4.97 -0.53
CA ARG A 187 2.63 -5.56 0.36
C ARG A 187 3.33 -6.65 1.16
N PHE A 188 3.63 -6.37 2.42
CA PHE A 188 4.42 -7.24 3.30
C PHE A 188 3.56 -8.05 4.29
N TRP A 189 2.25 -7.93 4.23
CA TRP A 189 1.31 -8.58 5.14
C TRP A 189 0.52 -9.70 4.49
N GLY A 190 0.07 -10.65 5.30
CA GLY A 190 -0.67 -11.83 4.87
C GLY A 190 0.23 -12.99 4.48
N ASP A 191 -0.39 -14.07 4.02
CA ASP A 191 0.33 -15.30 3.64
C ASP A 191 1.07 -15.17 2.29
N VAL A 192 0.74 -14.15 1.50
CA VAL A 192 1.41 -13.81 0.24
C VAL A 192 1.83 -12.35 0.29
N GLU A 193 3.13 -12.14 0.23
CA GLU A 193 3.74 -10.82 0.10
C GLU A 193 3.91 -10.48 -1.38
N GLU A 194 3.82 -9.21 -1.73
CA GLU A 194 3.93 -8.77 -3.12
C GLU A 194 4.81 -7.53 -3.22
N VAL A 195 5.76 -7.54 -4.16
CA VAL A 195 6.51 -6.36 -4.59
C VAL A 195 6.04 -5.96 -5.96
N TYR A 196 5.68 -4.71 -6.12
CA TYR A 196 5.19 -4.13 -7.36
C TYR A 196 6.30 -3.32 -8.02
N LEU A 197 6.74 -3.76 -9.20
CA LEU A 197 7.68 -3.02 -10.02
C LEU A 197 6.94 -2.51 -11.26
N ILE A 198 7.15 -1.24 -11.62
CA ILE A 198 6.50 -0.61 -12.77
C ILE A 198 7.52 -0.09 -13.77
N ASN A 199 7.26 -0.36 -15.06
CA ASN A 199 7.97 0.29 -16.15
C ASN A 199 7.34 1.67 -16.41
N ARG A 200 8.01 2.74 -16.00
CA ARG A 200 7.59 4.12 -16.27
C ARG A 200 8.37 4.80 -17.41
N GLY A 201 9.09 3.99 -18.17
CA GLY A 201 9.75 4.39 -19.41
C GLY A 201 8.79 4.45 -20.59
N LYS A 202 9.36 4.73 -21.75
CA LYS A 202 8.65 4.86 -23.02
C LYS A 202 8.79 3.62 -23.91
N THR A 203 9.63 2.68 -23.52
CA THR A 203 9.93 1.45 -24.27
C THR A 203 9.77 0.23 -23.38
N ASP A 204 9.68 -0.93 -24.00
CA ASP A 204 9.66 -2.19 -23.28
C ASP A 204 10.98 -2.38 -22.50
N ILE A 205 10.86 -2.91 -21.27
CA ILE A 205 11.99 -3.34 -20.47
C ILE A 205 12.08 -4.86 -20.52
N GLU A 206 13.23 -5.41 -20.92
CA GLU A 206 13.45 -6.84 -20.88
C GLU A 206 13.80 -7.29 -19.45
N LEU A 207 12.82 -7.87 -18.78
CA LEU A 207 12.98 -8.39 -17.41
C LEU A 207 13.85 -9.65 -17.37
N GLY A 208 13.97 -10.39 -18.50
CA GLY A 208 14.83 -11.56 -18.63
C GLY A 208 16.34 -11.26 -18.60
N ASN A 209 16.71 -9.99 -18.48
CA ASN A 209 18.08 -9.56 -18.23
C ASN A 209 18.50 -9.75 -16.77
N ASP A 210 19.72 -9.37 -16.43
CA ASP A 210 20.33 -9.59 -15.12
C ASP A 210 19.84 -8.56 -14.04
N TRP A 211 18.53 -8.29 -13.99
CA TRP A 211 17.92 -7.53 -12.89
C TRP A 211 17.96 -8.35 -11.61
N ILE A 212 18.21 -7.68 -10.48
CA ILE A 212 18.30 -8.32 -9.16
C ILE A 212 17.45 -7.53 -8.16
N LEU A 213 16.48 -8.21 -7.52
CA LEU A 213 15.70 -7.69 -6.40
C LEU A 213 16.15 -8.39 -5.11
N MET A 214 16.39 -7.62 -4.04
CA MET A 214 16.77 -8.17 -2.74
C MET A 214 16.24 -7.32 -1.58
N ASP A 215 16.14 -7.93 -0.40
CA ASP A 215 15.85 -7.26 0.87
C ASP A 215 17.10 -6.59 1.48
N GLU A 216 16.91 -5.87 2.57
CA GLU A 216 18.01 -5.19 3.28
C GLU A 216 19.04 -6.19 3.82
N SER A 217 18.60 -7.36 4.30
CA SER A 217 19.48 -8.38 4.87
C SER A 217 20.41 -8.99 3.83
N ALA A 218 19.89 -9.23 2.63
CA ALA A 218 20.66 -9.74 1.49
C ALA A 218 21.59 -8.65 0.93
N HIS A 219 21.15 -7.40 0.87
CA HIS A 219 21.95 -6.27 0.44
C HIS A 219 23.17 -6.07 1.34
N LYS A 220 23.02 -6.05 2.65
CA LYS A 220 24.14 -5.95 3.61
C LYS A 220 25.17 -7.07 3.44
N LYS A 221 24.73 -8.30 3.13
CA LYS A 221 25.64 -9.42 2.83
C LYS A 221 26.32 -9.26 1.49
N TRP A 222 25.61 -8.75 0.49
CA TRP A 222 26.15 -8.48 -0.84
C TRP A 222 27.30 -7.46 -0.77
N GLU A 223 27.13 -6.37 -0.05
CA GLU A 223 28.19 -5.36 0.17
C GLU A 223 29.44 -5.94 0.84
N GLN A 224 29.30 -7.00 1.64
CA GLN A 224 30.39 -7.72 2.30
C GLN A 224 30.99 -8.83 1.42
N GLY A 225 30.60 -8.93 0.14
CA GLY A 225 31.05 -9.96 -0.80
C GLY A 225 30.41 -11.34 -0.59
N GLY A 226 29.35 -11.42 0.23
CA GLY A 226 28.60 -12.66 0.49
C GLY A 226 27.34 -12.78 -0.36
N ARG A 227 26.66 -13.93 -0.25
CA ARG A 227 25.34 -14.14 -0.86
C ARG A 227 24.26 -14.17 0.21
N GLY A 228 23.26 -13.28 0.08
CA GLY A 228 22.04 -13.29 0.90
C GLY A 228 21.07 -14.41 0.46
N ARG A 229 20.11 -14.74 1.33
CA ARG A 229 19.04 -15.70 0.99
C ARG A 229 17.94 -15.06 0.14
N ASN A 230 17.60 -13.84 0.43
CA ASN A 230 16.45 -13.12 -0.13
C ASN A 230 16.89 -12.33 -1.38
N VAL A 231 17.35 -13.05 -2.40
CA VAL A 231 17.80 -12.52 -3.68
C VAL A 231 16.99 -13.16 -4.81
N ILE A 232 16.44 -12.34 -5.68
CA ILE A 232 15.70 -12.74 -6.87
C ILE A 232 16.43 -12.23 -8.10
N ALA A 233 17.11 -13.12 -8.82
CA ALA A 233 17.71 -12.84 -10.12
C ALA A 233 16.64 -13.05 -11.20
N PHE A 234 16.21 -12.01 -11.89
CA PHE A 234 15.09 -12.10 -12.82
C PHE A 234 15.39 -13.00 -14.01
N LYS A 235 16.63 -13.05 -14.49
CA LYS A 235 17.05 -13.98 -15.55
C LYS A 235 16.79 -15.43 -15.21
N GLU A 236 17.06 -15.83 -13.95
CA GLU A 236 16.78 -17.19 -13.47
C GLU A 236 15.28 -17.41 -13.26
N ALA A 237 14.60 -16.36 -12.80
CA ALA A 237 13.20 -16.42 -12.41
C ALA A 237 12.24 -16.32 -13.61
N LEU A 238 12.53 -15.45 -14.56
CA LEU A 238 11.67 -15.12 -15.70
C LEU A 238 12.16 -15.73 -17.02
N GLY A 239 13.38 -16.26 -17.04
CA GLY A 239 14.04 -16.78 -18.24
C GLY A 239 14.49 -15.68 -19.20
N PRO A 240 14.99 -16.04 -20.40
CA PRO A 240 15.75 -15.13 -21.24
C PRO A 240 14.93 -14.04 -21.94
N SER A 241 13.61 -14.16 -21.95
CA SER A 241 12.75 -13.14 -22.54
C SER A 241 11.44 -13.01 -21.78
N CYS A 242 11.24 -11.81 -21.25
CA CYS A 242 10.01 -11.40 -20.54
C CYS A 242 9.87 -9.88 -20.65
N PRO A 243 9.48 -9.33 -21.80
CA PRO A 243 9.33 -7.89 -21.98
C PRO A 243 8.17 -7.36 -21.14
N LEU A 244 8.38 -6.21 -20.52
CA LEU A 244 7.39 -5.44 -19.76
C LEU A 244 7.14 -4.11 -20.47
N PRO A 245 5.97 -3.89 -21.06
CA PRO A 245 5.68 -2.67 -21.82
C PRO A 245 5.61 -1.43 -20.91
N PRO A 246 5.63 -0.21 -21.48
CA PRO A 246 5.36 1.02 -20.74
C PRO A 246 4.06 0.95 -19.94
N GLY A 247 4.11 1.36 -18.67
CA GLY A 247 3.01 1.21 -17.72
C GLY A 247 2.76 -0.22 -17.24
N GLY A 248 3.51 -1.18 -17.74
CA GLY A 248 3.40 -2.57 -17.30
C GLY A 248 3.94 -2.77 -15.88
N VAL A 249 3.35 -3.71 -15.15
CA VAL A 249 3.65 -4.01 -13.75
C VAL A 249 4.13 -5.46 -13.62
N LEU A 250 5.31 -5.65 -13.03
CA LEU A 250 5.74 -6.95 -12.51
C LEU A 250 5.35 -7.06 -11.04
N VAL A 251 4.59 -8.10 -10.69
CA VAL A 251 4.26 -8.46 -9.31
C VAL A 251 5.11 -9.67 -8.90
N VAL A 252 6.04 -9.45 -8.00
CA VAL A 252 6.85 -10.53 -7.41
C VAL A 252 6.20 -10.99 -6.12
N ARG A 253 5.86 -12.26 -6.05
CA ARG A 253 5.16 -12.88 -4.91
C ARG A 253 6.09 -13.79 -4.13
N THR A 254 6.04 -13.65 -2.81
CA THR A 254 6.72 -14.51 -1.83
C THR A 254 5.73 -14.91 -0.72
N GLY A 255 6.13 -15.84 0.15
CA GLY A 255 5.32 -16.21 1.32
C GLY A 255 4.73 -17.62 1.29
N PRO A 256 4.28 -18.12 2.45
CA PRO A 256 3.77 -19.47 2.63
C PRO A 256 2.45 -19.75 1.90
N GLY A 257 1.66 -18.70 1.62
CA GLY A 257 0.40 -18.79 0.89
C GLY A 257 0.55 -19.18 -0.58
N ILE A 258 1.76 -19.14 -1.15
CA ILE A 258 1.99 -19.63 -2.52
C ILE A 258 1.98 -21.15 -2.54
N PRO A 259 1.03 -21.81 -3.24
CA PRO A 259 0.97 -23.26 -3.34
C PRO A 259 2.27 -23.82 -3.93
N LYS A 260 2.74 -24.98 -3.42
CA LYS A 260 4.00 -25.61 -3.89
C LYS A 260 4.11 -25.75 -5.41
N PRO A 261 3.06 -26.18 -6.16
CA PRO A 261 3.15 -26.31 -7.62
C PRO A 261 3.25 -24.95 -8.33
N GLU A 262 2.88 -23.85 -7.69
CA GLU A 262 2.96 -22.50 -8.28
C GLU A 262 4.27 -21.77 -7.97
N ARG A 263 5.12 -22.31 -7.09
CA ARG A 263 6.42 -21.72 -6.78
C ARG A 263 7.36 -21.79 -7.98
N LYS A 264 8.15 -20.73 -8.16
CA LYS A 264 9.04 -20.56 -9.32
C LYS A 264 8.29 -20.60 -10.66
N THR A 265 7.05 -20.12 -10.68
CA THR A 265 6.26 -19.96 -11.90
C THR A 265 6.13 -18.50 -12.27
N ARG A 266 5.96 -18.25 -13.56
CA ARG A 266 5.72 -16.93 -14.12
C ARG A 266 4.50 -16.95 -15.04
N GLN A 267 3.82 -15.84 -15.12
CA GLN A 267 2.68 -15.64 -16.01
C GLN A 267 2.71 -14.23 -16.60
N GLY A 268 2.23 -14.07 -17.81
CA GLY A 268 1.97 -12.76 -18.42
C GLY A 268 3.18 -12.05 -19.01
N CYS A 269 4.32 -12.74 -19.29
CA CYS A 269 5.43 -12.10 -20.03
C CYS A 269 4.93 -11.52 -21.36
N GLY A 270 5.29 -10.26 -21.64
CA GLY A 270 4.80 -9.53 -22.82
C GLY A 270 3.41 -8.87 -22.64
N SER A 271 2.79 -9.00 -21.48
CA SER A 271 1.55 -8.30 -21.15
C SER A 271 1.79 -7.14 -20.18
N SER A 272 0.77 -6.30 -19.97
CA SER A 272 0.83 -5.18 -19.00
C SER A 272 0.91 -5.63 -17.54
N ARG A 273 0.71 -6.91 -17.24
CA ARG A 273 0.85 -7.45 -15.89
C ARG A 273 1.57 -8.79 -15.93
N VAL A 274 2.76 -8.83 -15.35
CA VAL A 274 3.57 -10.04 -15.17
C VAL A 274 3.50 -10.45 -13.71
N ILE A 275 3.27 -11.75 -13.44
CA ILE A 275 3.27 -12.30 -12.09
C ILE A 275 4.39 -13.32 -11.99
N LEU A 276 5.26 -13.15 -10.97
CA LEU A 276 6.32 -14.08 -10.62
C LEU A 276 6.07 -14.63 -9.22
N ASN A 277 5.70 -15.90 -9.09
CA ASN A 277 5.64 -16.60 -7.82
C ASN A 277 7.02 -17.19 -7.51
N TRP A 278 7.73 -16.70 -6.49
CA TRP A 278 9.13 -17.07 -6.29
C TRP A 278 9.35 -17.94 -5.05
N PHE A 279 9.37 -17.36 -3.87
CA PHE A 279 9.61 -18.11 -2.64
C PHE A 279 8.31 -18.55 -1.96
N GLY A 280 8.36 -19.73 -1.29
CA GLY A 280 7.28 -20.19 -0.42
C GLY A 280 7.54 -19.86 1.05
N TYR A 281 8.31 -18.81 1.36
CA TYR A 281 8.56 -18.27 2.70
C TYR A 281 8.57 -16.74 2.62
N PRO A 282 8.30 -16.06 3.74
CA PRO A 282 8.35 -14.60 3.80
C PRO A 282 9.74 -14.09 3.45
N MET A 283 9.80 -13.03 2.70
CA MET A 283 11.02 -12.32 2.33
C MET A 283 11.14 -10.98 3.05
N TRP A 284 10.01 -10.38 3.38
CA TRP A 284 9.91 -9.03 3.88
C TRP A 284 9.55 -9.02 5.37
N ASP A 285 10.26 -8.21 6.16
CA ASP A 285 9.99 -8.11 7.60
C ASP A 285 8.72 -7.29 7.87
N ASN A 286 7.84 -7.79 8.74
CA ASN A 286 6.60 -7.11 9.09
C ASN A 286 6.83 -5.77 9.82
N ASP A 287 7.96 -5.63 10.53
CA ASP A 287 8.33 -4.42 11.26
C ASP A 287 8.97 -3.36 10.35
N GLY A 288 9.20 -3.69 9.09
CA GLY A 288 9.76 -2.82 8.08
C GLY A 288 11.08 -3.32 7.50
N ASP A 289 11.27 -3.03 6.22
CA ASP A 289 12.43 -3.46 5.46
C ASP A 289 12.73 -2.45 4.33
N MET A 290 13.80 -2.69 3.60
CA MET A 290 14.14 -1.96 2.39
C MET A 290 14.37 -2.92 1.23
N ALA A 291 13.67 -2.68 0.14
CA ALA A 291 13.90 -3.37 -1.12
C ALA A 291 14.96 -2.63 -1.95
N TYR A 292 15.85 -3.39 -2.56
CA TYR A 292 16.89 -2.92 -3.46
C TYR A 292 16.71 -3.56 -4.82
N LEU A 293 16.65 -2.74 -5.87
CA LEU A 293 16.61 -3.19 -7.25
C LEU A 293 17.90 -2.78 -7.96
N TYR A 294 18.63 -3.76 -8.46
CA TYR A 294 19.82 -3.56 -9.28
C TYR A 294 19.51 -3.78 -10.76
N ALA A 295 20.02 -2.90 -11.61
CA ALA A 295 19.90 -3.00 -13.05
C ALA A 295 20.91 -4.02 -13.62
N PRO A 296 20.75 -4.43 -14.90
CA PRO A 296 21.64 -5.39 -15.55
C PRO A 296 23.10 -4.97 -15.67
N ASP A 297 23.39 -3.68 -15.60
CA ASP A 297 24.76 -3.10 -15.56
C ASP A 297 25.41 -3.21 -14.18
N GLY A 298 24.68 -3.70 -13.17
CA GLY A 298 25.14 -3.83 -11.80
C GLY A 298 24.94 -2.59 -10.94
N GLU A 299 24.41 -1.50 -11.51
CA GLU A 299 24.12 -0.27 -10.77
C GLU A 299 22.81 -0.37 -9.99
N LEU A 300 22.75 0.32 -8.85
CA LEU A 300 21.54 0.43 -8.05
C LEU A 300 20.49 1.25 -8.79
N ALA A 301 19.44 0.60 -9.27
CA ALA A 301 18.37 1.24 -10.01
C ALA A 301 17.45 2.07 -9.09
N CYS A 302 16.98 1.47 -8.01
CA CYS A 302 16.16 2.15 -7.00
C CYS A 302 16.11 1.38 -5.67
N THR A 303 15.66 2.06 -4.63
CA THR A 303 15.30 1.47 -3.34
C THR A 303 13.87 1.84 -2.97
N PHE A 304 13.22 1.00 -2.19
CA PHE A 304 11.91 1.29 -1.63
C PHE A 304 11.87 0.82 -0.17
N ARG A 305 11.69 1.78 0.75
CA ARG A 305 11.52 1.47 2.18
C ARG A 305 10.05 1.38 2.51
N TYR A 306 9.69 0.38 3.28
CA TYR A 306 8.40 0.35 3.96
C TYR A 306 8.63 0.04 5.46
N PRO A 307 7.79 0.45 6.34
CA PRO A 307 6.77 1.46 6.08
C PRO A 307 7.43 2.75 5.62
N TRP A 308 6.72 3.45 4.75
CA TRP A 308 7.24 4.68 4.20
C TRP A 308 7.21 5.78 5.28
N GLN A 309 8.28 6.50 5.48
CA GLN A 309 8.32 7.68 6.36
C GLN A 309 8.97 8.83 5.60
N VAL A 310 8.23 9.92 5.47
CA VAL A 310 8.85 11.23 5.22
C VAL A 310 9.32 11.77 6.56
N ARG A 311 10.57 11.50 6.92
CA ARG A 311 11.17 12.24 8.03
C ARG A 311 11.61 13.59 7.47
N SER A 312 11.25 14.68 8.17
CA SER A 312 11.95 15.95 8.05
C SER A 312 13.43 15.68 8.27
N SER A 313 14.24 15.93 7.26
CA SER A 313 15.71 15.84 7.28
C SER A 313 16.30 16.86 8.25
#